data_145552cafd222c419b913c10c55c81f8
#
_entry.id   145552cafd222c419b913c10c55c81f8
#
_cell.length_a   1.000
_cell.length_b   1.000
_cell.length_c   1.000
_cell.angle_alpha   90.00
_cell.angle_beta   90.00
_cell.angle_gamma   90.00
#
_symmetry.space_group_name_H-M   'P 1'
#
loop_
_entity.id
_entity.type
_entity.pdbx_description
1 polymer ?
#
loop_
_entity_poly.entity_id
_entity_poly.type
_entity_poly.pdbx_seq_one_letter_code
_entity_poly.pdbx_strand_id
1 'polypeptide(L)'
;MIKKLPEDVIKKISAGEVIENPASCVRELIENSLDAGARHIKISIWGGGIDAIEVEDDGVGMPPEEIPIAVQRFTTSKISSFEDLKRLKTLGFRGEALYAIAQVSDLTITSCTSDDATLGWECNFNAGELISSKPAPRKKGTTVIVKDLFFNLPVRRKFLLSKKEEGKRVLDEVISYSLWHTNVYFEYYEDGSKKLDLPPGDFAQRIMAIFGREFPEKSVFLEYRDDYLNFTGFIEKPEVVDQKGYKQILLINGRRVKGDQLKKVIYKAYEKPYGQPEFILKVEVEPEFVDFNIHPQKREVRIAPYVRITEKLFKTLDSRFKEYSKEIVDSIKVSSDSFKTNKTYEQVGTVKQLEFGETFLSEPDRNTPKEVPVEFLNVWQAHKSYIFVQTSNGVMVIDQHAAHERILYDKLRKKEYSSQALMFPILIELSAKEKALFEMYEELFSSFGFEYRFLGSNSLVIDKVPTIFRSVSKEDIRDLIASLEESASLPDRLENFLKTVACKSAIKFGDELSREEMSKLVDELLATDVPFYCPHGRPTIYFIALEELASKFER
;
A
#
# COMPACT_ATOMS: atom_id res chain seq x y z
N MET A 1 -16.71 -33.18 -38.21
CA MET A 1 -18.13 -33.17 -37.85
C MET A 1 -18.33 -32.63 -36.47
N ILE A 2 -19.20 -31.65 -36.26
CA ILE A 2 -19.60 -31.15 -34.95
C ILE A 2 -20.51 -32.20 -34.30
N LYS A 3 -20.21 -32.59 -33.03
CA LYS A 3 -21.01 -33.55 -32.25
C LYS A 3 -21.32 -32.94 -30.88
N LYS A 4 -22.52 -33.26 -30.36
CA LYS A 4 -22.86 -32.94 -28.96
C LYS A 4 -22.01 -33.82 -28.05
N LEU A 5 -21.39 -33.20 -27.04
CA LEU A 5 -20.60 -33.93 -26.03
C LEU A 5 -21.51 -34.80 -25.16
N PRO A 6 -21.01 -35.95 -24.67
CA PRO A 6 -21.71 -36.73 -23.65
C PRO A 6 -21.96 -35.90 -22.37
N GLU A 7 -23.04 -36.15 -21.68
CA GLU A 7 -23.45 -35.35 -20.52
C GLU A 7 -22.44 -35.41 -19.36
N ASP A 8 -21.80 -36.54 -19.17
CA ASP A 8 -20.73 -36.72 -18.15
C ASP A 8 -19.50 -35.87 -18.44
N VAL A 9 -19.15 -35.71 -19.74
CA VAL A 9 -18.06 -34.81 -20.15
C VAL A 9 -18.45 -33.35 -19.96
N ILE A 10 -19.69 -32.96 -20.32
CA ILE A 10 -20.19 -31.59 -20.10
C ILE A 10 -20.16 -31.23 -18.61
N LYS A 11 -20.64 -32.15 -17.74
CA LYS A 11 -20.64 -31.97 -16.27
C LYS A 11 -19.24 -31.70 -15.74
N LYS A 12 -18.24 -32.50 -16.13
CA LYS A 12 -16.85 -32.37 -15.70
C LYS A 12 -16.19 -31.08 -16.20
N ILE A 13 -16.41 -30.70 -17.47
CA ILE A 13 -15.90 -29.45 -18.04
C ILE A 13 -16.47 -28.24 -17.27
N SER A 14 -17.81 -28.16 -17.14
CA SER A 14 -18.47 -27.07 -16.43
C SER A 14 -18.06 -26.97 -14.96
N ALA A 15 -17.95 -28.10 -14.24
CA ALA A 15 -17.49 -28.11 -12.87
C ALA A 15 -16.05 -27.58 -12.76
N GLY A 16 -15.20 -27.98 -13.69
CA GLY A 16 -13.84 -27.50 -13.76
C GLY A 16 -13.70 -26.00 -14.06
N GLU A 17 -14.63 -25.37 -14.73
CA GLU A 17 -14.65 -23.93 -14.96
C GLU A 17 -15.02 -23.12 -13.69
N VAL A 18 -15.83 -23.71 -12.80
CA VAL A 18 -16.24 -23.11 -11.54
C VAL A 18 -15.17 -23.28 -10.46
N ILE A 19 -14.68 -24.51 -10.29
CA ILE A 19 -13.64 -24.85 -9.30
C ILE A 19 -12.32 -25.09 -10.04
N GLU A 20 -11.37 -24.16 -9.86
CA GLU A 20 -10.07 -24.21 -10.56
C GLU A 20 -8.96 -24.84 -9.72
N ASN A 21 -9.01 -24.64 -8.40
CA ASN A 21 -7.96 -25.03 -7.44
C ASN A 21 -8.56 -25.12 -6.02
N PRO A 22 -7.80 -25.60 -5.03
CA PRO A 22 -8.25 -25.67 -3.63
C PRO A 22 -8.74 -24.34 -3.06
N ALA A 23 -8.05 -23.23 -3.39
CA ALA A 23 -8.42 -21.92 -2.89
C ALA A 23 -9.79 -21.47 -3.42
N SER A 24 -10.15 -21.78 -4.67
CA SER A 24 -11.48 -21.51 -5.20
C SER A 24 -12.57 -22.35 -4.55
N CYS A 25 -12.25 -23.60 -4.17
CA CYS A 25 -13.15 -24.43 -3.40
C CYS A 25 -13.41 -23.84 -2.00
N VAL A 26 -12.36 -23.51 -1.25
CA VAL A 26 -12.45 -22.90 0.08
C VAL A 26 -13.23 -21.58 0.02
N ARG A 27 -12.99 -20.76 -1.00
CA ARG A 27 -13.73 -19.50 -1.20
C ARG A 27 -15.23 -19.72 -1.28
N GLU A 28 -15.68 -20.64 -2.15
CA GLU A 28 -17.12 -20.92 -2.31
C GLU A 28 -17.74 -21.49 -1.01
N LEU A 29 -17.00 -22.29 -0.26
CA LEU A 29 -17.47 -22.82 1.03
C LEU A 29 -17.56 -21.73 2.10
N ILE A 30 -16.57 -20.84 2.19
CA ILE A 30 -16.64 -19.68 3.11
C ILE A 30 -17.82 -18.75 2.73
N GLU A 31 -18.01 -18.45 1.42
CA GLU A 31 -19.14 -17.64 0.97
C GLU A 31 -20.48 -18.27 1.36
N ASN A 32 -20.61 -19.59 1.27
CA ASN A 32 -21.82 -20.30 1.70
C ASN A 32 -22.03 -20.21 3.22
N SER A 33 -20.99 -20.37 4.02
CA SER A 33 -21.07 -20.23 5.49
C SER A 33 -21.46 -18.81 5.90
N LEU A 34 -20.89 -17.79 5.25
CA LEU A 34 -21.24 -16.37 5.50
C LEU A 34 -22.70 -16.07 5.11
N ASP A 35 -23.14 -16.56 3.95
CA ASP A 35 -24.53 -16.42 3.49
C ASP A 35 -25.53 -17.16 4.40
N ALA A 36 -25.09 -18.25 5.08
CA ALA A 36 -25.85 -18.95 6.11
C ALA A 36 -25.85 -18.22 7.46
N GLY A 37 -25.23 -17.05 7.55
CA GLY A 37 -25.17 -16.23 8.75
C GLY A 37 -24.25 -16.76 9.85
N ALA A 38 -23.22 -17.52 9.47
CA ALA A 38 -22.26 -18.06 10.42
C ALA A 38 -21.52 -16.95 11.16
N ARG A 39 -21.27 -17.17 12.44
CA ARG A 39 -20.42 -16.33 13.30
C ARG A 39 -19.09 -16.99 13.64
N HIS A 40 -18.98 -18.28 13.42
CA HIS A 40 -17.76 -19.06 13.58
C HIS A 40 -17.56 -19.94 12.36
N ILE A 41 -16.40 -19.80 11.70
CA ILE A 41 -16.02 -20.59 10.53
C ILE A 41 -14.64 -21.16 10.80
N LYS A 42 -14.56 -22.51 10.82
CA LYS A 42 -13.32 -23.24 10.96
C LYS A 42 -12.96 -23.91 9.65
N ILE A 43 -11.76 -23.66 9.16
CA ILE A 43 -11.24 -24.18 7.91
C ILE A 43 -10.03 -25.07 8.22
N SER A 44 -10.05 -26.31 7.74
CA SER A 44 -8.92 -27.24 7.87
C SER A 44 -8.57 -27.79 6.49
N ILE A 45 -7.29 -27.77 6.14
CA ILE A 45 -6.80 -28.35 4.88
C ILE A 45 -5.66 -29.34 5.12
N TRP A 46 -5.56 -30.31 4.23
CA TRP A 46 -4.48 -31.29 4.19
C TRP A 46 -3.88 -31.35 2.79
N GLY A 47 -2.54 -31.45 2.77
CA GLY A 47 -1.81 -31.49 1.50
C GLY A 47 -2.08 -30.28 0.61
N GLY A 48 -2.15 -29.07 1.20
CA GLY A 48 -2.46 -27.83 0.49
C GLY A 48 -3.91 -27.73 0.00
N GLY A 49 -4.83 -28.55 0.55
CA GLY A 49 -6.21 -28.66 0.13
C GLY A 49 -6.46 -29.58 -1.06
N ILE A 50 -5.42 -30.26 -1.57
CA ILE A 50 -5.55 -31.23 -2.65
C ILE A 50 -6.05 -32.57 -2.10
N ASP A 51 -5.54 -32.99 -0.94
CA ASP A 51 -5.90 -34.25 -0.30
C ASP A 51 -7.25 -34.14 0.43
N ALA A 52 -7.42 -33.08 1.22
CA ALA A 52 -8.71 -32.78 1.85
C ALA A 52 -8.87 -31.28 2.20
N ILE A 53 -10.12 -30.84 2.20
CA ILE A 53 -10.60 -29.54 2.68
C ILE A 53 -11.80 -29.82 3.59
N GLU A 54 -11.83 -29.21 4.77
CA GLU A 54 -12.97 -29.24 5.67
C GLU A 54 -13.33 -27.80 6.06
N VAL A 55 -14.59 -27.44 5.87
CA VAL A 55 -15.14 -26.17 6.34
C VAL A 55 -16.31 -26.44 7.25
N GLU A 56 -16.22 -25.99 8.48
CA GLU A 56 -17.22 -26.11 9.53
C GLU A 56 -17.75 -24.73 9.90
N ASP A 57 -19.06 -24.57 9.98
CA ASP A 57 -19.73 -23.34 10.38
C ASP A 57 -20.86 -23.59 11.40
N ASP A 58 -21.25 -22.52 12.09
CA ASP A 58 -22.37 -22.45 13.03
C ASP A 58 -23.60 -21.72 12.46
N GLY A 59 -23.74 -21.69 11.14
CA GLY A 59 -24.84 -21.03 10.44
C GLY A 59 -26.21 -21.71 10.66
N VAL A 60 -27.22 -21.30 9.89
CA VAL A 60 -28.58 -21.82 10.03
C VAL A 60 -28.74 -23.33 9.76
N GLY A 61 -27.77 -23.92 9.04
CA GLY A 61 -27.82 -25.33 8.61
C GLY A 61 -28.84 -25.59 7.49
N MET A 62 -28.95 -26.89 7.14
CA MET A 62 -29.90 -27.41 6.13
C MET A 62 -30.69 -28.58 6.72
N PRO A 63 -32.01 -28.69 6.50
CA PRO A 63 -32.78 -29.88 6.89
C PRO A 63 -32.35 -31.09 5.99
N PRO A 64 -32.56 -32.34 6.48
CA PRO A 64 -32.10 -33.56 5.81
C PRO A 64 -32.49 -33.67 4.33
N GLU A 65 -33.72 -33.27 4.00
CA GLU A 65 -34.28 -33.31 2.65
C GLU A 65 -33.64 -32.29 1.67
N GLU A 66 -33.10 -31.19 2.19
CA GLU A 66 -32.46 -30.15 1.35
C GLU A 66 -31.00 -30.47 1.02
N ILE A 67 -30.29 -31.29 1.80
CA ILE A 67 -28.87 -31.59 1.55
C ILE A 67 -28.64 -32.20 0.16
N PRO A 68 -29.40 -33.23 -0.29
CA PRO A 68 -29.26 -33.76 -1.63
C PRO A 68 -29.67 -32.77 -2.74
N ILE A 69 -30.56 -31.83 -2.43
CA ILE A 69 -31.00 -30.79 -3.37
C ILE A 69 -29.91 -29.73 -3.54
N ALA A 70 -29.21 -29.36 -2.46
CA ALA A 70 -28.15 -28.34 -2.48
C ALA A 70 -26.98 -28.71 -3.38
N VAL A 71 -26.79 -29.98 -3.70
CA VAL A 71 -25.76 -30.51 -4.60
C VAL A 71 -26.25 -30.61 -6.06
N GLN A 72 -27.49 -30.24 -6.35
CA GLN A 72 -28.01 -30.21 -7.74
C GLN A 72 -27.66 -28.87 -8.41
N ARG A 73 -27.63 -28.89 -9.73
CA ARG A 73 -27.30 -27.70 -10.53
C ARG A 73 -28.46 -26.71 -10.54
N PHE A 74 -28.17 -25.41 -10.41
CA PHE A 74 -29.15 -24.32 -10.39
C PHE A 74 -30.11 -24.33 -9.18
N THR A 75 -29.68 -24.92 -8.09
CA THR A 75 -30.45 -24.89 -6.85
C THR A 75 -29.86 -23.85 -5.90
N THR A 76 -30.68 -22.92 -5.43
CA THR A 76 -30.26 -21.86 -4.54
C THR A 76 -31.44 -21.37 -3.70
N SER A 77 -31.18 -21.05 -2.44
CA SER A 77 -32.13 -20.35 -1.55
C SER A 77 -32.02 -18.82 -1.63
N LYS A 78 -31.06 -18.30 -2.44
CA LYS A 78 -30.59 -16.90 -2.37
C LYS A 78 -31.32 -15.96 -3.32
N ILE A 79 -31.88 -16.48 -4.43
CA ILE A 79 -32.65 -15.72 -5.43
C ILE A 79 -33.87 -16.52 -5.86
N SER A 80 -34.97 -15.83 -6.10
CA SER A 80 -36.22 -16.41 -6.62
C SER A 80 -36.71 -15.71 -7.90
N SER A 81 -36.18 -14.52 -8.21
CA SER A 81 -36.58 -13.71 -9.35
C SER A 81 -35.39 -13.03 -10.04
N PHE A 82 -35.62 -12.55 -11.27
CA PHE A 82 -34.60 -11.74 -11.99
C PHE A 82 -34.35 -10.39 -11.32
N GLU A 83 -35.31 -9.83 -10.60
CA GLU A 83 -35.15 -8.59 -9.85
C GLU A 83 -34.20 -8.75 -8.65
N ASP A 84 -34.13 -9.93 -8.04
CA ASP A 84 -33.20 -10.22 -6.97
C ASP A 84 -31.73 -10.11 -7.44
N LEU A 85 -31.46 -10.39 -8.71
CA LEU A 85 -30.14 -10.23 -9.32
C LEU A 85 -29.62 -8.77 -9.32
N LYS A 86 -30.52 -7.80 -9.33
CA LYS A 86 -30.16 -6.36 -9.29
C LYS A 86 -29.87 -5.87 -7.87
N ARG A 87 -30.30 -6.60 -6.85
CA ARG A 87 -30.19 -6.23 -5.43
C ARG A 87 -29.41 -7.26 -4.61
N LEU A 88 -28.53 -8.01 -5.27
CA LEU A 88 -27.76 -9.07 -4.62
C LEU A 88 -26.95 -8.54 -3.43
N LYS A 89 -27.34 -8.98 -2.24
CA LYS A 89 -26.58 -8.80 -1.01
C LYS A 89 -25.74 -10.03 -0.64
N THR A 90 -26.02 -11.18 -1.29
CA THR A 90 -25.32 -12.44 -1.06
C THR A 90 -24.06 -12.56 -1.93
N LEU A 91 -23.04 -13.21 -1.39
CA LEU A 91 -21.76 -13.42 -2.10
C LEU A 91 -21.90 -14.44 -3.24
N GLY A 92 -22.77 -15.47 -3.08
CA GLY A 92 -23.09 -16.47 -4.08
C GLY A 92 -24.56 -16.42 -4.51
N PHE A 93 -24.88 -16.75 -5.75
CA PHE A 93 -26.26 -16.75 -6.28
C PHE A 93 -26.56 -17.79 -7.36
N ARG A 94 -25.52 -18.38 -8.00
CA ARG A 94 -25.70 -19.22 -9.19
C ARG A 94 -26.21 -20.63 -8.92
N GLY A 95 -26.12 -21.11 -7.66
CA GLY A 95 -26.48 -22.47 -7.30
C GLY A 95 -25.65 -23.55 -8.03
N GLU A 96 -24.38 -23.26 -8.31
CA GLU A 96 -23.49 -24.16 -9.03
C GLU A 96 -22.28 -24.61 -8.23
N ALA A 97 -21.94 -23.94 -7.10
CA ALA A 97 -20.71 -24.16 -6.36
C ALA A 97 -20.63 -25.57 -5.73
N LEU A 98 -21.61 -25.94 -4.89
CA LEU A 98 -21.66 -27.28 -4.26
C LEU A 98 -21.81 -28.38 -5.32
N TYR A 99 -22.61 -28.15 -6.36
CA TYR A 99 -22.68 -29.05 -7.50
C TYR A 99 -21.32 -29.26 -8.15
N ALA A 100 -20.60 -28.19 -8.47
CA ALA A 100 -19.30 -28.27 -9.12
C ALA A 100 -18.26 -28.99 -8.23
N ILE A 101 -18.24 -28.70 -6.93
CA ILE A 101 -17.36 -29.38 -5.97
C ILE A 101 -17.67 -30.88 -5.95
N ALA A 102 -18.95 -31.27 -5.85
CA ALA A 102 -19.35 -32.67 -5.81
C ALA A 102 -18.97 -33.43 -7.08
N GLN A 103 -19.05 -32.82 -8.26
CA GLN A 103 -18.70 -33.45 -9.54
C GLN A 103 -17.22 -33.82 -9.65
N VAL A 104 -16.32 -33.16 -8.88
CA VAL A 104 -14.86 -33.30 -9.01
C VAL A 104 -14.18 -33.80 -7.76
N SER A 105 -14.93 -34.25 -6.76
CA SER A 105 -14.40 -34.71 -5.47
C SER A 105 -15.24 -35.84 -4.85
N ASP A 106 -14.74 -36.39 -3.74
CA ASP A 106 -15.50 -37.16 -2.77
C ASP A 106 -15.99 -36.15 -1.69
N LEU A 107 -17.30 -35.88 -1.67
CA LEU A 107 -17.91 -34.82 -0.89
C LEU A 107 -18.77 -35.40 0.23
N THR A 108 -18.55 -34.96 1.46
CA THR A 108 -19.41 -35.23 2.62
C THR A 108 -20.01 -33.92 3.12
N ILE A 109 -21.32 -33.89 3.29
CA ILE A 109 -22.03 -32.76 3.90
C ILE A 109 -22.76 -33.26 5.14
N THR A 110 -22.45 -32.71 6.32
CA THR A 110 -23.17 -32.94 7.56
C THR A 110 -23.80 -31.64 8.01
N SER A 111 -25.11 -31.61 8.19
CA SER A 111 -25.81 -30.37 8.55
C SER A 111 -26.88 -30.59 9.59
N CYS A 112 -27.16 -29.55 10.37
CA CYS A 112 -28.21 -29.54 11.41
C CYS A 112 -28.79 -28.13 11.54
N THR A 113 -30.11 -28.05 11.63
CA THR A 113 -30.87 -26.78 11.87
C THR A 113 -31.19 -26.55 13.34
N SER A 114 -30.97 -27.55 14.20
CA SER A 114 -31.29 -27.54 15.62
C SER A 114 -30.05 -27.38 16.49
N ASP A 115 -30.22 -26.79 17.66
CA ASP A 115 -29.16 -26.75 18.68
C ASP A 115 -28.95 -28.10 19.39
N ASP A 116 -29.90 -29.07 19.21
CA ASP A 116 -29.73 -30.45 19.65
C ASP A 116 -28.75 -31.20 18.74
N ALA A 117 -27.57 -31.48 19.27
CA ALA A 117 -26.50 -32.13 18.54
C ALA A 117 -26.79 -33.55 18.04
N THR A 118 -27.90 -34.16 18.45
CA THR A 118 -28.33 -35.52 18.03
C THR A 118 -29.13 -35.53 16.73
N LEU A 119 -29.60 -34.39 16.26
CA LEU A 119 -30.53 -34.24 15.14
C LEU A 119 -29.86 -33.95 13.77
N GLY A 120 -28.55 -34.06 13.66
CA GLY A 120 -27.86 -33.79 12.39
C GLY A 120 -28.02 -34.92 11.37
N TRP A 121 -27.72 -34.59 10.12
CA TRP A 121 -27.81 -35.52 8.98
C TRP A 121 -26.58 -35.41 8.09
N GLU A 122 -26.06 -36.55 7.65
CA GLU A 122 -24.88 -36.69 6.79
C GLU A 122 -25.28 -37.28 5.43
N CYS A 123 -24.83 -36.64 4.35
CA CYS A 123 -24.89 -37.16 3.00
C CYS A 123 -23.50 -37.24 2.38
N ASN A 124 -23.18 -38.38 1.78
CA ASN A 124 -21.92 -38.62 1.07
C ASN A 124 -22.18 -38.70 -0.44
N PHE A 125 -21.35 -37.99 -1.22
CA PHE A 125 -21.43 -37.96 -2.67
C PHE A 125 -20.06 -38.32 -3.26
N ASN A 126 -20.05 -39.10 -4.32
CA ASN A 126 -18.84 -39.36 -5.11
C ASN A 126 -19.10 -38.98 -6.59
N ALA A 127 -18.28 -38.11 -7.13
CA ALA A 127 -18.46 -37.57 -8.49
C ALA A 127 -19.90 -37.07 -8.76
N GLY A 128 -20.54 -36.47 -7.74
CA GLY A 128 -21.90 -35.92 -7.82
C GLY A 128 -23.03 -36.92 -7.59
N GLU A 129 -22.74 -38.21 -7.42
CA GLU A 129 -23.74 -39.25 -7.11
C GLU A 129 -23.88 -39.43 -5.60
N LEU A 130 -25.11 -39.46 -5.09
CA LEU A 130 -25.40 -39.73 -3.69
C LEU A 130 -25.10 -41.18 -3.35
N ILE A 131 -24.14 -41.43 -2.49
CA ILE A 131 -23.71 -42.76 -2.05
C ILE A 131 -24.42 -43.20 -0.77
N SER A 132 -24.53 -42.31 0.19
CA SER A 132 -25.20 -42.61 1.47
C SER A 132 -25.86 -41.38 2.07
N SER A 133 -26.92 -41.60 2.84
CA SER A 133 -27.66 -40.58 3.56
C SER A 133 -28.13 -41.17 4.88
N LYS A 134 -27.69 -40.62 6.00
CA LYS A 134 -27.89 -41.15 7.34
C LYS A 134 -27.89 -40.12 8.43
N PRO A 135 -28.56 -40.37 9.58
CA PRO A 135 -28.41 -39.54 10.76
C PRO A 135 -26.94 -39.47 11.22
N ALA A 136 -26.52 -38.28 11.65
CA ALA A 136 -25.17 -38.06 12.21
C ALA A 136 -25.25 -36.99 13.31
N PRO A 137 -24.52 -37.12 14.41
CA PRO A 137 -24.53 -36.14 15.48
C PRO A 137 -23.82 -34.86 15.04
N ARG A 138 -24.51 -33.73 15.10
CA ARG A 138 -23.95 -32.41 14.81
C ARG A 138 -24.75 -31.31 15.53
N LYS A 139 -24.05 -30.31 16.06
CA LYS A 139 -24.68 -29.06 16.51
C LYS A 139 -25.16 -28.26 15.30
N LYS A 140 -25.99 -27.25 15.52
CA LYS A 140 -26.47 -26.34 14.49
C LYS A 140 -25.33 -25.83 13.61
N GLY A 141 -25.57 -25.80 12.29
CA GLY A 141 -24.62 -25.36 11.28
C GLY A 141 -24.31 -26.45 10.25
N THR A 142 -23.25 -26.28 9.48
CA THR A 142 -22.85 -27.21 8.41
C THR A 142 -21.35 -27.53 8.47
N THR A 143 -21.01 -28.79 8.21
CA THR A 143 -19.64 -29.25 7.93
C THR A 143 -19.60 -29.81 6.53
N VAL A 144 -18.71 -29.27 5.71
CA VAL A 144 -18.46 -29.75 4.36
C VAL A 144 -17.03 -30.29 4.29
N ILE A 145 -16.89 -31.56 3.93
CA ILE A 145 -15.58 -32.21 3.74
C ILE A 145 -15.43 -32.57 2.27
N VAL A 146 -14.38 -32.09 1.64
CA VAL A 146 -14.03 -32.34 0.24
C VAL A 146 -12.73 -33.14 0.24
N LYS A 147 -12.74 -34.34 -0.28
CA LYS A 147 -11.57 -35.21 -0.40
C LYS A 147 -11.21 -35.46 -1.85
N ASP A 148 -9.92 -35.68 -2.08
CA ASP A 148 -9.38 -36.04 -3.40
C ASP A 148 -9.83 -35.13 -4.54
N LEU A 149 -9.69 -33.83 -4.36
CA LEU A 149 -10.10 -32.82 -5.34
C LEU A 149 -9.47 -33.14 -6.71
N PHE A 150 -10.29 -33.16 -7.77
CA PHE A 150 -9.95 -33.51 -9.16
C PHE A 150 -9.48 -34.95 -9.36
N PHE A 151 -9.89 -35.92 -8.51
CA PHE A 151 -9.52 -37.33 -8.68
C PHE A 151 -9.95 -37.88 -10.06
N ASN A 152 -11.07 -37.41 -10.59
CA ASN A 152 -11.64 -37.80 -11.88
C ASN A 152 -11.24 -36.87 -13.04
N LEU A 153 -10.36 -35.88 -12.82
CA LEU A 153 -9.80 -34.95 -13.79
C LEU A 153 -8.26 -34.95 -13.74
N PRO A 154 -7.60 -36.04 -14.18
CA PRO A 154 -6.17 -36.22 -13.98
C PRO A 154 -5.30 -35.14 -14.65
N VAL A 155 -5.74 -34.61 -15.79
CA VAL A 155 -5.04 -33.49 -16.47
C VAL A 155 -5.05 -32.27 -15.57
N ARG A 156 -6.20 -31.89 -15.03
CA ARG A 156 -6.32 -30.72 -14.14
C ARG A 156 -5.50 -30.91 -12.86
N ARG A 157 -5.56 -32.10 -12.23
CA ARG A 157 -4.77 -32.41 -11.04
C ARG A 157 -3.28 -32.24 -11.27
N LYS A 158 -2.77 -32.51 -12.48
CA LYS A 158 -1.36 -32.30 -12.87
C LYS A 158 -0.98 -30.82 -13.02
N PHE A 159 -1.94 -29.93 -13.29
CA PHE A 159 -1.70 -28.49 -13.41
C PHE A 159 -1.84 -27.73 -12.10
N LEU A 160 -2.18 -28.39 -10.99
CA LEU A 160 -2.10 -27.79 -9.68
C LEU A 160 -0.64 -27.49 -9.34
N LEU A 161 -0.44 -26.44 -8.57
CA LEU A 161 0.88 -26.09 -8.06
C LEU A 161 1.34 -27.09 -6.99
N SER A 162 2.49 -26.86 -6.41
CA SER A 162 2.95 -27.65 -5.26
C SER A 162 1.96 -27.51 -4.08
N LYS A 163 1.85 -28.55 -3.23
CA LYS A 163 0.99 -28.52 -2.03
C LYS A 163 1.21 -27.27 -1.18
N LYS A 164 2.46 -26.83 -1.05
CA LYS A 164 2.83 -25.61 -0.32
C LYS A 164 2.28 -24.34 -0.97
N GLU A 165 2.33 -24.24 -2.29
CA GLU A 165 1.83 -23.06 -3.02
C GLU A 165 0.31 -23.01 -3.05
N GLU A 166 -0.37 -24.17 -3.18
CA GLU A 166 -1.83 -24.22 -3.08
C GLU A 166 -2.30 -23.89 -1.65
N GLY A 167 -1.62 -24.40 -0.62
CA GLY A 167 -1.89 -24.04 0.78
C GLY A 167 -1.75 -22.53 1.03
N LYS A 168 -0.71 -21.90 0.46
CA LYS A 168 -0.56 -20.44 0.53
C LYS A 168 -1.72 -19.70 -0.15
N ARG A 169 -2.21 -20.17 -1.31
CA ARG A 169 -3.39 -19.59 -1.97
C ARG A 169 -4.63 -19.71 -1.10
N VAL A 170 -4.83 -20.84 -0.44
CA VAL A 170 -5.95 -21.03 0.50
C VAL A 170 -5.83 -20.06 1.67
N LEU A 171 -4.65 -19.97 2.30
CA LEU A 171 -4.39 -19.03 3.38
C LEU A 171 -4.69 -17.57 2.96
N ASP A 172 -4.29 -17.17 1.75
CA ASP A 172 -4.56 -15.83 1.20
C ASP A 172 -6.06 -15.54 1.06
N GLU A 173 -6.87 -16.54 0.69
CA GLU A 173 -8.34 -16.40 0.65
C GLU A 173 -8.92 -16.27 2.07
N VAL A 174 -8.52 -17.14 3.01
CA VAL A 174 -8.97 -17.07 4.41
C VAL A 174 -8.65 -15.71 5.03
N ILE A 175 -7.42 -15.21 4.83
CA ILE A 175 -7.01 -13.86 5.28
C ILE A 175 -7.93 -12.80 4.68
N SER A 176 -8.21 -12.86 3.38
CA SER A 176 -9.03 -11.87 2.68
C SER A 176 -10.44 -11.80 3.24
N TYR A 177 -11.10 -12.94 3.45
CA TYR A 177 -12.44 -12.98 4.05
C TYR A 177 -12.42 -12.55 5.52
N SER A 178 -11.42 -12.96 6.29
CA SER A 178 -11.30 -12.58 7.69
C SER A 178 -11.06 -11.08 7.89
N LEU A 179 -10.33 -10.42 6.99
CA LEU A 179 -10.14 -8.97 7.00
C LEU A 179 -11.42 -8.21 6.67
N TRP A 180 -12.27 -8.77 5.80
CA TRP A 180 -13.55 -8.15 5.47
C TRP A 180 -14.59 -8.35 6.56
N HIS A 181 -14.76 -9.60 7.03
CA HIS A 181 -15.76 -10.01 8.03
C HIS A 181 -15.14 -10.06 9.42
N THR A 182 -14.75 -8.91 9.97
CA THR A 182 -14.06 -8.83 11.27
C THR A 182 -14.95 -9.22 12.46
N ASN A 183 -16.27 -9.24 12.28
CA ASN A 183 -17.26 -9.70 13.25
C ASN A 183 -17.43 -11.23 13.30
N VAL A 184 -16.80 -11.97 12.41
CA VAL A 184 -16.83 -13.44 12.34
C VAL A 184 -15.54 -14.00 12.93
N TYR A 185 -15.65 -15.06 13.72
CA TYR A 185 -14.52 -15.82 14.22
C TYR A 185 -14.02 -16.76 13.13
N PHE A 186 -12.75 -16.64 12.74
CA PHE A 186 -12.11 -17.55 11.78
C PHE A 186 -10.99 -18.35 12.45
N GLU A 187 -11.02 -19.67 12.25
CA GLU A 187 -9.92 -20.55 12.57
C GLU A 187 -9.39 -21.23 11.30
N TYR A 188 -8.07 -21.29 11.14
CA TYR A 188 -7.45 -21.97 10.01
C TYR A 188 -6.39 -22.97 10.47
N TYR A 189 -6.52 -24.19 9.98
CA TYR A 189 -5.62 -25.29 10.24
C TYR A 189 -5.02 -25.81 8.93
N GLU A 190 -3.75 -26.15 8.95
CA GLU A 190 -3.03 -26.80 7.86
C GLU A 190 -2.29 -28.02 8.39
N ASP A 191 -2.56 -29.21 7.82
CA ASP A 191 -2.00 -30.49 8.21
C ASP A 191 -2.10 -30.73 9.73
N GLY A 192 -3.26 -30.40 10.32
CA GLY A 192 -3.56 -30.52 11.74
C GLY A 192 -2.96 -29.44 12.65
N SER A 193 -2.16 -28.53 12.13
CA SER A 193 -1.58 -27.43 12.89
C SER A 193 -2.40 -26.16 12.74
N LYS A 194 -2.80 -25.52 13.85
CA LYS A 194 -3.50 -24.23 13.85
C LYS A 194 -2.55 -23.13 13.35
N LYS A 195 -2.91 -22.45 12.27
CA LYS A 195 -2.14 -21.35 11.66
C LYS A 195 -2.73 -19.99 11.96
N LEU A 196 -4.08 -19.88 12.01
CA LEU A 196 -4.77 -18.64 12.36
C LEU A 196 -5.80 -18.92 13.44
N ASP A 197 -5.91 -17.96 14.36
CA ASP A 197 -6.90 -17.90 15.44
C ASP A 197 -7.38 -16.46 15.51
N LEU A 198 -8.53 -16.15 14.88
CA LEU A 198 -8.96 -14.80 14.59
C LEU A 198 -10.36 -14.53 15.18
N PRO A 199 -10.44 -14.25 16.49
CA PRO A 199 -11.73 -13.95 17.15
C PRO A 199 -12.35 -12.66 16.58
N PRO A 200 -13.66 -12.43 16.77
CA PRO A 200 -14.29 -11.18 16.40
C PRO A 200 -13.59 -9.97 17.02
N GLY A 201 -13.49 -8.88 16.26
CA GLY A 201 -12.82 -7.66 16.70
C GLY A 201 -12.96 -6.54 15.69
N ASP A 202 -12.28 -5.44 15.93
CA ASP A 202 -12.17 -4.35 14.95
C ASP A 202 -11.13 -4.65 13.85
N PHE A 203 -11.08 -3.79 12.85
CA PHE A 203 -10.20 -3.98 11.70
C PHE A 203 -8.72 -3.91 12.07
N ALA A 204 -8.34 -3.03 12.99
CA ALA A 204 -6.95 -2.90 13.43
C ALA A 204 -6.51 -4.12 14.25
N GLN A 205 -7.36 -4.60 15.16
CA GLN A 205 -7.11 -5.84 15.93
C GLN A 205 -6.95 -7.04 15.00
N ARG A 206 -7.77 -7.14 13.95
CA ARG A 206 -7.69 -8.21 12.95
C ARG A 206 -6.37 -8.15 12.18
N ILE A 207 -5.94 -6.97 11.78
CA ILE A 207 -4.65 -6.76 11.11
C ILE A 207 -3.49 -7.14 12.04
N MET A 208 -3.52 -6.71 13.30
CA MET A 208 -2.49 -7.07 14.29
C MET A 208 -2.41 -8.58 14.53
N ALA A 209 -3.56 -9.26 14.58
CA ALA A 209 -3.59 -10.71 14.76
C ALA A 209 -2.99 -11.48 13.56
N ILE A 210 -3.12 -10.97 12.34
CA ILE A 210 -2.62 -11.62 11.11
C ILE A 210 -1.18 -11.23 10.80
N PHE A 211 -0.82 -9.94 10.91
CA PHE A 211 0.46 -9.39 10.40
C PHE A 211 1.41 -8.94 11.50
N GLY A 212 0.99 -9.04 12.78
CA GLY A 212 1.78 -8.56 13.91
C GLY A 212 1.55 -7.07 14.20
N ARG A 213 2.03 -6.62 15.36
CA ARG A 213 1.88 -5.22 15.81
C ARG A 213 2.71 -4.23 14.99
N GLU A 214 3.82 -4.68 14.44
CA GLU A 214 4.72 -3.82 13.66
C GLU A 214 4.05 -3.18 12.44
N PHE A 215 3.12 -3.88 11.77
CA PHE A 215 2.52 -3.36 10.55
C PHE A 215 1.67 -2.11 10.79
N PRO A 216 0.72 -2.06 11.75
CA PRO A 216 0.00 -0.82 12.08
C PRO A 216 0.91 0.29 12.60
N GLU A 217 1.95 -0.02 13.39
CA GLU A 217 2.90 0.96 13.92
C GLU A 217 3.71 1.65 12.81
N LYS A 218 4.06 0.91 11.76
CA LYS A 218 4.75 1.38 10.55
C LYS A 218 3.83 1.96 9.49
N SER A 219 2.52 2.07 9.78
CA SER A 219 1.51 2.52 8.82
C SER A 219 0.75 3.74 9.30
N VAL A 220 0.19 4.50 8.37
CA VAL A 220 -0.84 5.50 8.63
C VAL A 220 -2.21 4.91 8.35
N PHE A 221 -3.17 5.24 9.20
CA PHE A 221 -4.56 4.85 9.01
C PHE A 221 -5.24 5.80 8.03
N LEU A 222 -5.97 5.24 7.08
CA LEU A 222 -6.78 5.95 6.10
C LEU A 222 -8.25 5.66 6.33
N GLU A 223 -9.06 6.70 6.28
CA GLU A 223 -10.50 6.59 6.28
C GLU A 223 -11.11 7.65 5.36
N TYR A 224 -12.07 7.25 4.55
CA TYR A 224 -12.87 8.14 3.69
C TYR A 224 -14.27 7.58 3.55
N ARG A 225 -15.27 8.45 3.54
CA ARG A 225 -16.66 8.08 3.33
C ARG A 225 -17.42 9.16 2.59
N ASP A 226 -18.19 8.74 1.58
CA ASP A 226 -19.23 9.54 0.94
C ASP A 226 -20.45 8.66 0.62
N ASP A 227 -21.39 9.18 -0.18
CA ASP A 227 -22.66 8.50 -0.50
C ASP A 227 -22.48 7.19 -1.29
N TYR A 228 -21.37 7.04 -2.03
CA TYR A 228 -21.14 5.92 -2.96
C TYR A 228 -19.93 5.08 -2.62
N LEU A 229 -19.03 5.60 -1.81
CA LEU A 229 -17.72 5.04 -1.57
C LEU A 229 -17.33 5.20 -0.11
N ASN A 230 -16.90 4.10 0.49
CA ASN A 230 -16.21 4.09 1.77
C ASN A 230 -14.91 3.31 1.61
N PHE A 231 -13.79 3.83 2.11
CA PHE A 231 -12.60 3.03 2.24
C PHE A 231 -11.91 3.28 3.58
N THR A 232 -11.42 2.19 4.13
CA THR A 232 -10.61 2.17 5.35
C THR A 232 -9.40 1.29 5.13
N GLY A 233 -8.27 1.66 5.71
CA GLY A 233 -7.08 0.85 5.57
C GLY A 233 -5.88 1.38 6.30
N PHE A 234 -4.80 0.63 6.16
CA PHE A 234 -3.47 0.98 6.63
C PHE A 234 -2.54 1.01 5.44
N ILE A 235 -1.77 2.06 5.35
CA ILE A 235 -0.74 2.24 4.31
C ILE A 235 0.57 2.59 5.00
N GLU A 236 1.64 1.94 4.60
CA GLU A 236 2.97 2.13 5.14
C GLU A 236 3.38 3.60 5.16
N LYS A 237 4.03 4.05 6.24
CA LYS A 237 4.54 5.42 6.38
C LYS A 237 5.60 5.70 5.32
N PRO A 238 5.67 6.93 4.77
CA PRO A 238 6.61 7.25 3.70
C PRO A 238 8.08 6.93 4.03
N GLU A 239 8.53 7.18 5.24
CA GLU A 239 9.92 6.99 5.68
C GLU A 239 10.34 5.51 5.83
N VAL A 240 9.36 4.59 5.90
CA VAL A 240 9.62 3.16 6.15
C VAL A 240 9.61 2.33 4.88
N VAL A 241 9.06 2.85 3.77
CA VAL A 241 8.86 2.08 2.53
C VAL A 241 10.16 1.47 2.01
N ASP A 242 10.21 0.14 1.96
CA ASP A 242 11.33 -0.63 1.43
C ASP A 242 11.08 -1.06 -0.03
N GLN A 243 12.14 -1.58 -0.70
CA GLN A 243 12.06 -2.02 -2.10
C GLN A 243 11.15 -3.24 -2.31
N LYS A 244 10.75 -3.94 -1.25
CA LYS A 244 10.01 -5.20 -1.30
C LYS A 244 8.69 -5.12 -0.54
N GLY A 245 7.68 -4.47 -1.11
CA GLY A 245 6.32 -4.51 -0.56
C GLY A 245 5.66 -5.88 -0.76
N TYR A 246 5.68 -6.74 0.24
CA TYR A 246 5.08 -8.09 0.17
C TYR A 246 3.58 -8.09 0.51
N LYS A 247 3.10 -7.11 1.29
CA LYS A 247 1.72 -7.08 1.81
C LYS A 247 0.91 -6.01 1.09
N GLN A 248 0.40 -6.35 -0.08
CA GLN A 248 -0.47 -5.47 -0.86
C GLN A 248 -1.84 -6.11 -1.01
N ILE A 249 -2.76 -5.79 -0.10
CA ILE A 249 -4.10 -6.34 -0.05
C ILE A 249 -5.11 -5.25 -0.36
N LEU A 250 -5.85 -5.43 -1.45
CA LEU A 250 -6.96 -4.58 -1.84
C LEU A 250 -8.24 -5.43 -1.86
N LEU A 251 -9.18 -5.04 -1.02
CA LEU A 251 -10.49 -5.69 -0.92
C LEU A 251 -11.57 -4.71 -1.41
N ILE A 252 -12.39 -5.13 -2.35
CA ILE A 252 -13.54 -4.33 -2.83
C ILE A 252 -14.81 -5.18 -2.67
N ASN A 253 -15.76 -4.68 -1.89
CA ASN A 253 -17.02 -5.37 -1.58
C ASN A 253 -16.80 -6.85 -1.18
N GLY A 254 -15.86 -7.10 -0.29
CA GLY A 254 -15.54 -8.43 0.24
C GLY A 254 -14.61 -9.27 -0.63
N ARG A 255 -14.19 -8.80 -1.80
CA ARG A 255 -13.38 -9.57 -2.75
C ARG A 255 -11.97 -9.00 -2.90
N ARG A 256 -10.97 -9.88 -2.86
CA ARG A 256 -9.59 -9.49 -3.16
C ARG A 256 -9.42 -9.25 -4.66
N VAL A 257 -8.98 -8.05 -5.03
CA VAL A 257 -8.77 -7.65 -6.42
C VAL A 257 -7.30 -7.28 -6.70
N LYS A 258 -6.89 -7.39 -7.96
CA LYS A 258 -5.54 -6.97 -8.39
C LYS A 258 -5.35 -5.46 -8.29
N GLY A 259 -6.34 -4.68 -8.73
CA GLY A 259 -6.44 -3.23 -8.51
C GLY A 259 -5.29 -2.40 -9.05
N ASP A 260 -4.71 -2.73 -10.20
CA ASP A 260 -3.50 -2.09 -10.74
C ASP A 260 -3.61 -0.57 -10.87
N GLN A 261 -4.81 -0.05 -11.18
CA GLN A 261 -5.04 1.40 -11.24
C GLN A 261 -4.97 2.05 -9.85
N LEU A 262 -5.54 1.42 -8.83
CA LEU A 262 -5.49 1.93 -7.45
C LEU A 262 -4.08 1.85 -6.88
N LYS A 263 -3.34 0.79 -7.20
CA LYS A 263 -1.92 0.66 -6.83
C LYS A 263 -1.08 1.79 -7.43
N LYS A 264 -1.28 2.12 -8.72
CA LYS A 264 -0.59 3.25 -9.36
C LYS A 264 -0.87 4.58 -8.65
N VAL A 265 -2.10 4.79 -8.19
CA VAL A 265 -2.49 5.99 -7.43
C VAL A 265 -1.79 6.03 -6.07
N ILE A 266 -1.75 4.89 -5.37
CA ILE A 266 -1.03 4.76 -4.11
C ILE A 266 0.45 5.10 -4.33
N TYR A 267 1.11 4.48 -5.31
CA TYR A 267 2.52 4.76 -5.61
C TYR A 267 2.78 6.23 -5.97
N LYS A 268 1.85 6.85 -6.73
CA LYS A 268 1.95 8.27 -7.06
C LYS A 268 1.87 9.19 -5.84
N ALA A 269 1.08 8.83 -4.83
CA ALA A 269 0.95 9.62 -3.61
C ALA A 269 2.24 9.65 -2.77
N TYR A 270 3.10 8.64 -2.90
CA TYR A 270 4.41 8.65 -2.26
C TYR A 270 5.46 9.47 -3.03
N GLU A 271 5.16 9.92 -4.23
CA GLU A 271 6.12 10.59 -5.13
C GLU A 271 7.45 9.82 -5.30
N LYS A 272 7.42 8.50 -5.06
CA LYS A 272 8.60 7.65 -4.99
C LYS A 272 8.69 6.75 -6.23
N PRO A 273 9.71 6.88 -7.09
CA PRO A 273 9.92 5.98 -8.22
C PRO A 273 10.44 4.59 -7.81
N TYR A 274 11.00 4.46 -6.61
CA TYR A 274 11.64 3.24 -6.12
C TYR A 274 11.03 2.78 -4.80
N GLY A 275 10.29 1.70 -4.83
CA GLY A 275 9.74 1.06 -3.66
C GLY A 275 8.27 0.72 -3.84
N GLN A 276 7.86 -0.33 -3.14
CA GLN A 276 6.49 -0.83 -3.18
C GLN A 276 5.93 -0.75 -1.77
N PRO A 277 5.14 0.29 -1.44
CA PRO A 277 4.56 0.41 -0.12
C PRO A 277 3.66 -0.78 0.18
N GLU A 278 3.72 -1.26 1.41
CA GLU A 278 2.76 -2.22 1.92
C GLU A 278 1.45 -1.52 2.26
N PHE A 279 0.33 -2.14 1.95
CA PHE A 279 -0.99 -1.62 2.31
C PHE A 279 -2.04 -2.71 2.43
N ILE A 280 -3.02 -2.45 3.29
CA ILE A 280 -4.24 -3.24 3.43
C ILE A 280 -5.39 -2.26 3.35
N LEU A 281 -6.10 -2.27 2.23
CA LEU A 281 -7.17 -1.33 1.94
C LEU A 281 -8.48 -2.08 1.71
N LYS A 282 -9.50 -1.73 2.48
CA LYS A 282 -10.88 -2.19 2.37
C LYS A 282 -11.69 -1.08 1.71
N VAL A 283 -12.36 -1.39 0.61
CA VAL A 283 -13.15 -0.45 -0.18
C VAL A 283 -14.56 -0.98 -0.34
N GLU A 284 -15.52 -0.20 0.15
CA GLU A 284 -16.95 -0.45 -0.01
C GLU A 284 -17.50 0.52 -1.05
N VAL A 285 -18.11 -0.02 -2.10
CA VAL A 285 -18.77 0.75 -3.15
C VAL A 285 -20.20 0.24 -3.25
N GLU A 286 -21.17 1.14 -3.40
CA GLU A 286 -22.55 0.72 -3.60
C GLU A 286 -22.66 -0.32 -4.73
N PRO A 287 -23.37 -1.46 -4.53
CA PRO A 287 -23.37 -2.60 -5.45
C PRO A 287 -23.75 -2.25 -6.90
N GLU A 288 -24.62 -1.27 -7.10
CA GLU A 288 -25.06 -0.83 -8.43
C GLU A 288 -23.95 -0.17 -9.26
N PHE A 289 -22.84 0.25 -8.62
CA PHE A 289 -21.72 0.93 -9.26
C PHE A 289 -20.51 0.04 -9.49
N VAL A 290 -20.64 -1.27 -9.18
CA VAL A 290 -19.54 -2.22 -9.25
C VAL A 290 -19.92 -3.43 -10.08
N ASP A 291 -19.14 -3.71 -11.12
CA ASP A 291 -19.28 -4.92 -11.91
C ASP A 291 -18.08 -5.85 -11.70
N PHE A 292 -18.33 -7.02 -11.12
CA PHE A 292 -17.36 -8.10 -10.95
C PHE A 292 -17.42 -9.17 -12.04
N ASN A 293 -18.36 -9.06 -12.99
CA ASN A 293 -18.60 -10.11 -13.98
C ASN A 293 -17.69 -10.01 -15.21
N ILE A 294 -16.49 -9.48 -15.04
CA ILE A 294 -15.53 -9.23 -16.13
C ILE A 294 -14.63 -10.44 -16.35
N HIS A 295 -14.35 -11.21 -15.29
CA HIS A 295 -13.47 -12.37 -15.35
C HIS A 295 -14.07 -13.54 -14.53
N PRO A 296 -13.93 -14.82 -14.96
CA PRO A 296 -14.44 -15.97 -14.20
C PRO A 296 -13.98 -16.00 -12.74
N GLN A 297 -12.75 -15.60 -12.45
CA GLN A 297 -12.17 -15.54 -11.11
C GLN A 297 -12.64 -14.34 -10.28
N LYS A 298 -13.44 -13.40 -10.85
CA LYS A 298 -13.94 -12.20 -10.17
C LYS A 298 -12.83 -11.35 -9.47
N ARG A 299 -11.57 -11.47 -9.92
CA ARG A 299 -10.41 -10.71 -9.40
C ARG A 299 -10.19 -9.36 -10.08
N GLU A 300 -10.96 -9.09 -11.13
CA GLU A 300 -11.01 -7.80 -11.81
C GLU A 300 -12.36 -7.16 -11.55
N VAL A 301 -12.36 -5.84 -11.42
CA VAL A 301 -13.55 -5.06 -11.07
C VAL A 301 -13.62 -3.82 -11.93
N ARG A 302 -14.82 -3.50 -12.41
CA ARG A 302 -15.13 -2.18 -12.99
C ARG A 302 -15.99 -1.40 -12.02
N ILE A 303 -15.58 -0.16 -11.77
CA ILE A 303 -16.32 0.78 -10.94
C ILE A 303 -16.81 1.91 -11.83
N ALA A 304 -18.04 2.34 -11.61
CA ALA A 304 -18.64 3.42 -12.38
C ALA A 304 -17.74 4.67 -12.38
N PRO A 305 -17.47 5.30 -13.54
CA PRO A 305 -16.48 6.39 -13.64
C PRO A 305 -16.77 7.60 -12.72
N TYR A 306 -18.05 7.88 -12.45
CA TYR A 306 -18.41 9.02 -11.60
C TYR A 306 -18.12 8.82 -10.11
N VAL A 307 -17.86 7.59 -9.64
CA VAL A 307 -17.40 7.33 -8.27
C VAL A 307 -16.01 7.92 -8.01
N ARG A 308 -15.20 8.11 -9.06
CA ARG A 308 -13.87 8.76 -9.00
C ARG A 308 -12.97 8.23 -7.89
N ILE A 309 -13.01 6.93 -7.67
CA ILE A 309 -12.26 6.27 -6.58
C ILE A 309 -10.77 6.64 -6.57
N THR A 310 -10.14 6.71 -7.74
CA THR A 310 -8.71 7.05 -7.88
C THR A 310 -8.40 8.46 -7.43
N GLU A 311 -9.25 9.42 -7.78
CA GLU A 311 -9.11 10.83 -7.38
C GLU A 311 -9.32 11.00 -5.87
N LYS A 312 -10.36 10.36 -5.33
CA LYS A 312 -10.69 10.42 -3.89
C LYS A 312 -9.60 9.76 -3.06
N LEU A 313 -9.13 8.58 -3.47
CA LEU A 313 -8.01 7.88 -2.81
C LEU A 313 -6.74 8.73 -2.82
N PHE A 314 -6.39 9.35 -3.96
CA PHE A 314 -5.22 10.22 -4.04
C PHE A 314 -5.31 11.41 -3.09
N LYS A 315 -6.43 12.13 -3.10
CA LYS A 315 -6.65 13.28 -2.22
C LYS A 315 -6.58 12.93 -0.73
N THR A 316 -7.17 11.79 -0.35
CA THR A 316 -7.13 11.33 1.04
C THR A 316 -5.71 10.95 1.48
N LEU A 317 -4.96 10.27 0.61
CA LEU A 317 -3.56 9.94 0.86
C LEU A 317 -2.70 11.18 1.00
N ASP A 318 -2.81 12.13 0.06
CA ASP A 318 -2.07 13.39 0.06
C ASP A 318 -2.36 14.21 1.33
N SER A 319 -3.64 14.37 1.71
CA SER A 319 -4.02 15.03 2.96
C SER A 319 -3.44 14.32 4.18
N ARG A 320 -3.55 12.99 4.25
CA ARG A 320 -3.12 12.24 5.42
C ARG A 320 -1.59 12.23 5.56
N PHE A 321 -0.86 12.18 4.46
CA PHE A 321 0.60 12.30 4.51
C PHE A 321 1.06 13.70 4.94
N LYS A 322 0.36 14.75 4.53
CA LYS A 322 0.62 16.13 5.00
C LYS A 322 0.34 16.29 6.49
N GLU A 323 -0.78 15.77 6.97
CA GLU A 323 -1.11 15.74 8.40
C GLU A 323 -0.04 14.98 9.20
N TYR A 324 0.33 13.79 8.74
CA TYR A 324 1.35 12.97 9.37
C TYR A 324 2.71 13.68 9.41
N SER A 325 3.11 14.32 8.31
CA SER A 325 4.33 15.14 8.26
C SER A 325 4.29 16.26 9.29
N LYS A 326 3.15 16.93 9.44
CA LYS A 326 2.96 17.98 10.44
C LYS A 326 3.02 17.43 11.87
N GLU A 327 2.41 16.27 12.16
CA GLU A 327 2.49 15.59 13.45
C GLU A 327 3.96 15.36 13.87
N ILE A 328 4.81 14.89 12.93
CA ILE A 328 6.25 14.71 13.17
C ILE A 328 6.94 16.04 13.47
N VAL A 329 6.71 17.06 12.63
CA VAL A 329 7.31 18.39 12.81
C VAL A 329 6.92 18.98 14.16
N ASP A 330 5.66 18.90 14.54
CA ASP A 330 5.17 19.39 15.83
C ASP A 330 5.77 18.61 17.00
N SER A 331 5.96 17.29 16.88
CA SER A 331 6.65 16.47 17.91
C SER A 331 8.12 16.89 18.10
N ILE A 332 8.79 17.26 17.02
CA ILE A 332 10.18 17.76 17.06
C ILE A 332 10.23 19.14 17.75
N LYS A 333 9.28 20.04 17.47
CA LYS A 333 9.20 21.38 18.07
C LYS A 333 8.89 21.35 19.57
N VAL A 334 7.94 20.54 20.01
CA VAL A 334 7.57 20.40 21.44
C VAL A 334 8.76 19.90 22.27
N SER A 335 9.59 19.02 21.69
CA SER A 335 10.81 18.55 22.35
C SER A 335 11.81 19.67 22.61
N SER A 336 11.92 20.64 21.69
CA SER A 336 12.84 21.79 21.86
C SER A 336 12.40 22.73 22.98
N ASP A 337 11.10 22.88 23.21
CA ASP A 337 10.54 23.77 24.26
C ASP A 337 10.62 23.16 25.66
N SER A 338 10.50 21.83 25.81
CA SER A 338 10.63 21.15 27.10
C SER A 338 12.06 21.19 27.66
N PHE A 339 13.08 21.31 26.83
CA PHE A 339 14.47 21.48 27.29
C PHE A 339 14.81 22.90 27.78
N LYS A 340 14.01 23.91 27.43
CA LYS A 340 14.19 25.28 27.93
C LYS A 340 13.81 25.46 29.41
N THR A 341 13.05 24.54 30.00
CA THR A 341 12.52 24.65 31.37
C THR A 341 13.33 23.92 32.44
N ASN A 342 14.30 23.06 32.09
CA ASN A 342 15.11 22.34 33.04
C ASN A 342 16.57 22.87 33.10
N LYS A 343 16.72 24.11 33.55
CA LYS A 343 18.03 24.59 34.08
C LYS A 343 18.13 24.25 35.54
N THR A 344 18.54 23.04 35.87
CA THR A 344 19.30 22.74 37.11
C THR A 344 19.91 21.35 36.94
N TYR A 345 21.12 21.30 36.39
CA TYR A 345 21.97 20.14 36.57
C TYR A 345 22.96 20.47 37.67
N GLU A 346 22.77 19.85 38.82
CA GLU A 346 23.81 19.74 39.85
C GLU A 346 25.02 18.99 39.26
N GLN A 347 26.18 19.56 39.54
CA GLN A 347 27.47 18.99 39.19
C GLN A 347 27.65 17.61 39.82
N VAL A 348 27.81 16.58 39.03
CA VAL A 348 28.35 15.30 39.52
C VAL A 348 29.58 14.94 38.69
N GLY A 349 30.73 14.97 39.40
CA GLY A 349 31.86 14.09 39.13
C GLY A 349 32.80 14.47 37.99
N THR A 350 33.91 15.04 38.39
CA THR A 350 35.19 15.21 37.70
C THR A 350 35.63 13.99 36.89
N VAL A 351 35.71 14.14 35.57
CA VAL A 351 36.51 13.27 34.71
C VAL A 351 37.78 14.03 34.31
N LYS A 352 38.94 13.40 34.57
CA LYS A 352 40.28 13.94 34.31
C LYS A 352 40.43 14.38 32.85
N GLN A 353 40.79 15.65 32.69
CA GLN A 353 41.26 16.23 31.42
C GLN A 353 42.61 15.61 31.04
N LEU A 354 42.71 15.21 29.79
CA LEU A 354 44.00 15.11 29.08
C LEU A 354 44.25 16.46 28.41
N GLU A 355 45.30 17.11 28.82
CA GLU A 355 45.75 18.39 28.31
C GLU A 355 46.29 18.26 26.87
N PHE A 356 45.83 19.13 25.98
CA PHE A 356 46.56 19.58 24.82
C PHE A 356 46.34 21.09 24.62
N GLY A 357 47.40 21.81 24.79
CA GLY A 357 47.93 23.06 24.24
C GLY A 357 47.00 24.27 24.02
N GLU A 358 47.38 25.31 24.74
CA GLU A 358 46.97 26.71 24.69
C GLU A 358 46.80 27.31 23.27
N THR A 359 45.80 28.17 22.98
CA THR A 359 45.98 29.63 23.06
C THR A 359 44.77 30.42 22.51
N PHE A 360 44.55 31.52 23.19
CA PHE A 360 43.89 32.81 22.90
C PHE A 360 42.40 32.99 23.18
N LEU A 361 42.17 33.65 24.31
CA LEU A 361 40.97 34.36 24.72
C LEU A 361 40.87 35.70 23.98
N SER A 362 39.67 36.02 23.49
CA SER A 362 39.18 37.38 23.39
C SER A 362 37.72 37.43 23.85
N GLU A 363 37.45 38.37 24.76
CA GLU A 363 36.18 38.56 25.47
C GLU A 363 35.05 38.99 24.51
N PRO A 364 33.79 38.64 24.81
CA PRO A 364 32.65 39.08 24.01
C PRO A 364 32.05 40.40 24.54
N ASP A 365 31.76 41.28 23.61
CA ASP A 365 31.05 42.54 23.81
C ASP A 365 29.54 42.27 24.09
N ARG A 366 29.03 42.95 25.14
CA ARG A 366 27.61 42.91 25.51
C ARG A 366 26.85 43.96 24.73
N ASN A 367 25.83 43.57 23.94
CA ASN A 367 24.52 44.24 23.96
C ASN A 367 23.57 43.75 22.88
N THR A 368 22.30 43.65 23.30
CA THR A 368 21.01 43.50 22.62
C THR A 368 20.49 42.08 22.35
N PRO A 369 19.27 41.76 22.85
CA PRO A 369 18.59 40.52 22.55
C PRO A 369 17.91 40.62 21.18
N LYS A 370 18.47 39.95 20.18
CA LYS A 370 17.73 39.59 18.96
C LYS A 370 17.01 38.28 19.26
N GLU A 371 15.72 38.23 18.93
CA GLU A 371 14.94 37.00 18.89
C GLU A 371 15.70 35.95 18.06
N VAL A 372 16.15 34.91 18.71
CA VAL A 372 16.92 33.83 18.12
C VAL A 372 15.94 32.78 17.62
N PRO A 373 16.00 32.38 16.34
CA PRO A 373 15.21 31.27 15.81
C PRO A 373 15.46 29.99 16.60
N VAL A 374 14.50 29.07 16.60
CA VAL A 374 14.53 27.79 17.31
C VAL A 374 15.88 27.07 17.11
N GLU A 375 16.77 27.13 18.09
CA GLU A 375 18.02 26.40 18.05
C GLU A 375 17.73 24.90 18.25
N PHE A 376 17.93 24.09 17.22
CA PHE A 376 18.10 22.66 17.39
C PHE A 376 19.34 22.43 18.26
N LEU A 377 19.16 21.84 19.42
CA LEU A 377 20.18 21.73 20.45
C LEU A 377 21.46 21.00 20.01
N ASN A 378 21.35 20.09 19.02
CA ASN A 378 22.48 19.40 18.42
C ASN A 378 22.22 19.08 16.95
N VAL A 379 22.73 19.94 16.06
CA VAL A 379 22.80 19.70 14.63
C VAL A 379 24.27 19.66 14.23
N TRP A 380 24.67 18.59 13.53
CA TRP A 380 26.03 18.45 13.02
C TRP A 380 26.05 17.77 11.66
N GLN A 381 27.06 18.03 10.87
CA GLN A 381 27.26 17.42 9.56
C GLN A 381 28.30 16.30 9.64
N ALA A 382 28.04 15.18 8.99
CA ALA A 382 28.98 14.09 8.79
C ALA A 382 29.31 13.93 7.29
N HIS A 383 30.60 13.74 7.02
CA HIS A 383 31.14 13.51 5.66
C HIS A 383 30.71 14.57 4.62
N LYS A 384 30.38 15.80 5.08
CA LYS A 384 29.89 16.88 4.20
C LYS A 384 28.74 16.43 3.27
N SER A 385 27.89 15.54 3.78
CA SER A 385 26.84 14.89 3.02
C SER A 385 25.56 14.68 3.82
N TYR A 386 25.69 14.37 5.11
CA TYR A 386 24.57 14.06 5.97
C TYR A 386 24.49 15.00 7.16
N ILE A 387 23.30 15.48 7.46
CA ILE A 387 23.01 16.30 8.62
C ILE A 387 22.34 15.42 9.67
N PHE A 388 22.87 15.41 10.88
CA PHE A 388 22.31 14.71 12.02
C PHE A 388 21.62 15.70 12.94
N VAL A 389 20.40 15.40 13.33
CA VAL A 389 19.59 16.21 14.24
C VAL A 389 19.16 15.34 15.41
N GLN A 390 19.55 15.71 16.62
CA GLN A 390 19.07 15.05 17.82
C GLN A 390 17.63 15.45 18.09
N THR A 391 16.76 14.47 18.33
CA THR A 391 15.35 14.65 18.71
C THR A 391 15.13 14.03 20.10
N SER A 392 13.95 14.26 20.70
CA SER A 392 13.59 13.64 21.98
C SER A 392 13.53 12.11 21.92
N ASN A 393 13.17 11.56 20.76
CA ASN A 393 12.86 10.13 20.60
C ASN A 393 13.89 9.39 19.74
N GLY A 394 15.01 10.04 19.35
CA GLY A 394 16.01 9.42 18.51
C GLY A 394 16.90 10.41 17.77
N VAL A 395 17.41 9.99 16.63
CA VAL A 395 18.28 10.79 15.76
C VAL A 395 17.69 10.81 14.35
N MET A 396 17.49 12.01 13.81
CA MET A 396 17.12 12.22 12.44
C MET A 396 18.37 12.41 11.59
N VAL A 397 18.52 11.63 10.54
CA VAL A 397 19.62 11.71 9.57
C VAL A 397 19.06 12.25 8.27
N ILE A 398 19.60 13.34 7.77
CA ILE A 398 19.12 14.05 6.59
C ILE A 398 20.20 14.03 5.51
N ASP A 399 19.85 13.59 4.32
CA ASP A 399 20.68 13.77 3.12
C ASP A 399 20.58 15.22 2.66
N GLN A 400 21.67 16.00 2.78
CA GLN A 400 21.67 17.44 2.48
C GLN A 400 21.34 17.76 1.02
N HIS A 401 21.75 16.92 0.10
CA HIS A 401 21.48 17.10 -1.34
C HIS A 401 19.99 16.85 -1.63
N ALA A 402 19.49 15.68 -1.24
CA ALA A 402 18.10 15.29 -1.44
C ALA A 402 17.12 16.26 -0.74
N ALA A 403 17.47 16.72 0.47
CA ALA A 403 16.72 17.72 1.21
C ALA A 403 16.63 19.05 0.46
N HIS A 404 17.76 19.55 -0.04
CA HIS A 404 17.78 20.81 -0.77
C HIS A 404 17.07 20.70 -2.12
N GLU A 405 17.18 19.56 -2.84
CA GLU A 405 16.37 19.30 -4.04
C GLU A 405 14.86 19.44 -3.74
N ARG A 406 14.37 18.89 -2.62
CA ARG A 406 12.95 18.99 -2.21
C ARG A 406 12.55 20.43 -1.94
N ILE A 407 13.33 21.15 -1.17
CA ILE A 407 13.07 22.56 -0.85
C ILE A 407 12.97 23.42 -2.11
N LEU A 408 13.94 23.26 -3.02
CA LEU A 408 13.98 24.03 -4.26
C LEU A 408 12.81 23.69 -5.19
N TYR A 409 12.46 22.42 -5.28
CA TYR A 409 11.33 21.96 -6.07
C TYR A 409 9.99 22.55 -5.56
N ASP A 410 9.77 22.56 -4.23
CA ASP A 410 8.56 23.16 -3.65
C ASP A 410 8.51 24.68 -3.88
N LYS A 411 9.65 25.39 -3.75
CA LYS A 411 9.77 26.81 -4.07
C LYS A 411 9.46 27.09 -5.56
N LEU A 412 9.93 26.22 -6.45
CA LEU A 412 9.64 26.32 -7.89
C LEU A 412 8.13 26.14 -8.17
N ARG A 413 7.50 25.14 -7.56
CA ARG A 413 6.05 24.90 -7.71
C ARG A 413 5.22 26.07 -7.20
N LYS A 414 5.61 26.67 -6.07
CA LYS A 414 4.92 27.81 -5.45
C LYS A 414 5.30 29.16 -6.09
N LYS A 415 6.25 29.17 -7.03
CA LYS A 415 6.82 30.38 -7.65
C LYS A 415 7.42 31.36 -6.64
N GLU A 416 8.03 30.83 -5.59
CA GLU A 416 8.66 31.61 -4.50
C GLU A 416 10.13 31.91 -4.82
N TYR A 417 10.38 32.59 -5.93
CA TYR A 417 11.71 33.00 -6.37
C TYR A 417 11.62 34.25 -7.28
N SER A 418 12.75 34.91 -7.47
CA SER A 418 12.91 36.03 -8.40
C SER A 418 13.98 35.69 -9.45
N SER A 419 14.23 36.60 -10.39
CA SER A 419 15.30 36.46 -11.36
C SER A 419 16.50 37.31 -10.97
N GLN A 420 17.70 36.82 -11.28
CA GLN A 420 18.96 37.53 -11.08
C GLN A 420 19.73 37.65 -12.41
N ALA A 421 20.33 38.81 -12.65
CA ALA A 421 21.19 39.02 -13.79
C ALA A 421 22.54 38.29 -13.59
N LEU A 422 23.01 37.64 -14.62
CA LEU A 422 24.32 37.04 -14.62
C LEU A 422 25.41 38.13 -14.82
N MET A 423 26.46 38.05 -14.00
CA MET A 423 27.61 38.97 -14.17
C MET A 423 28.25 38.80 -15.53
N PHE A 424 28.29 37.58 -16.02
CA PHE A 424 28.70 37.23 -17.37
C PHE A 424 27.63 36.39 -18.04
N PRO A 425 27.02 36.90 -19.16
CA PRO A 425 26.04 36.12 -19.91
C PRO A 425 26.61 34.80 -20.40
N ILE A 426 25.78 33.75 -20.39
CA ILE A 426 26.19 32.42 -20.84
C ILE A 426 25.88 32.27 -22.33
N LEU A 427 26.89 32.11 -23.14
CA LEU A 427 26.79 31.83 -24.58
C LEU A 427 26.81 30.32 -24.82
N ILE A 428 25.78 29.82 -25.49
CA ILE A 428 25.57 28.39 -25.80
C ILE A 428 25.33 28.24 -27.30
N GLU A 429 26.14 27.44 -27.98
CA GLU A 429 25.87 27.04 -29.36
C GLU A 429 24.95 25.82 -29.35
N LEU A 430 23.74 25.98 -29.88
CA LEU A 430 22.73 24.93 -29.94
C LEU A 430 22.85 24.17 -31.27
N SER A 431 22.69 22.85 -31.20
CA SER A 431 22.38 22.06 -32.38
C SER A 431 20.99 22.43 -32.94
N ALA A 432 20.72 22.09 -34.20
CA ALA A 432 19.43 22.35 -34.81
C ALA A 432 18.26 21.72 -34.01
N LYS A 433 18.49 20.55 -33.39
CA LYS A 433 17.52 19.84 -32.55
C LYS A 433 17.29 20.57 -31.22
N GLU A 434 18.32 20.96 -30.50
CA GLU A 434 18.24 21.71 -29.25
C GLU A 434 17.56 23.06 -29.46
N LYS A 435 17.86 23.75 -30.57
CA LYS A 435 17.25 25.02 -30.93
C LYS A 435 15.73 24.85 -31.15
N ALA A 436 15.32 23.89 -31.98
CA ALA A 436 13.92 23.61 -32.25
C ALA A 436 13.15 23.28 -30.94
N LEU A 437 13.77 22.52 -30.05
CA LEU A 437 13.20 22.18 -28.76
C LEU A 437 13.08 23.42 -27.84
N PHE A 438 14.12 24.25 -27.78
CA PHE A 438 14.10 25.49 -27.01
C PHE A 438 13.02 26.46 -27.53
N GLU A 439 12.94 26.72 -28.85
CA GLU A 439 11.93 27.57 -29.46
C GLU A 439 10.50 27.08 -29.22
N MET A 440 10.31 25.76 -29.18
CA MET A 440 9.00 25.15 -28.86
C MET A 440 8.55 25.44 -27.42
N TYR A 441 9.48 25.60 -26.49
CA TYR A 441 9.22 25.77 -25.05
C TYR A 441 9.79 27.08 -24.48
N GLU A 442 10.05 28.10 -25.32
CA GLU A 442 10.63 29.37 -24.89
C GLU A 442 9.80 30.12 -23.85
N GLU A 443 8.46 30.00 -23.94
CA GLU A 443 7.53 30.58 -22.95
C GLU A 443 7.72 29.94 -21.56
N LEU A 444 8.09 28.66 -21.50
CA LEU A 444 8.38 27.99 -20.25
C LEU A 444 9.62 28.61 -19.59
N PHE A 445 10.72 28.77 -20.32
CA PHE A 445 11.93 29.41 -19.78
C PHE A 445 11.63 30.82 -19.29
N SER A 446 10.91 31.63 -20.07
CA SER A 446 10.50 32.99 -19.68
C SER A 446 9.63 32.99 -18.44
N SER A 447 8.68 32.06 -18.32
CA SER A 447 7.78 31.94 -17.16
C SER A 447 8.50 31.56 -15.86
N PHE A 448 9.67 30.90 -15.97
CA PHE A 448 10.57 30.57 -14.87
C PHE A 448 11.63 31.64 -14.59
N GLY A 449 11.57 32.78 -15.29
CA GLY A 449 12.44 33.94 -15.02
C GLY A 449 13.80 33.88 -15.68
N PHE A 450 13.96 33.08 -16.73
CA PHE A 450 15.11 33.17 -17.62
C PHE A 450 14.90 34.35 -18.57
N GLU A 451 15.91 35.20 -18.73
CA GLU A 451 15.98 36.16 -19.83
C GLU A 451 17.09 35.73 -20.79
N TYR A 452 16.77 35.72 -22.08
CA TYR A 452 17.66 35.23 -23.11
C TYR A 452 17.49 35.99 -24.42
N ARG A 453 18.48 35.89 -25.30
CA ARG A 453 18.46 36.40 -26.66
C ARG A 453 19.27 35.50 -27.59
N PHE A 454 18.94 35.54 -28.86
CA PHE A 454 19.76 34.84 -29.89
C PHE A 454 20.81 35.78 -30.49
N LEU A 455 22.03 35.26 -30.63
CA LEU A 455 23.11 35.91 -31.35
C LEU A 455 23.41 35.10 -32.61
N GLY A 456 22.95 35.58 -33.78
CA GLY A 456 23.02 34.80 -35.02
C GLY A 456 21.96 33.67 -35.07
N SER A 457 22.27 32.63 -35.85
CA SER A 457 21.29 31.56 -36.15
C SER A 457 21.16 30.50 -35.06
N ASN A 458 22.25 30.18 -34.33
CA ASN A 458 22.29 29.02 -33.43
C ASN A 458 22.86 29.31 -32.04
N SER A 459 23.26 30.53 -31.74
CA SER A 459 23.89 30.90 -30.47
C SER A 459 22.84 31.50 -29.54
N LEU A 460 22.54 30.82 -28.43
CA LEU A 460 21.67 31.27 -27.34
C LEU A 460 22.51 31.98 -26.28
N VAL A 461 22.10 33.16 -25.86
CA VAL A 461 22.71 33.93 -24.77
C VAL A 461 21.71 34.01 -23.64
N ILE A 462 22.09 33.56 -22.45
CA ILE A 462 21.27 33.68 -21.22
C ILE A 462 21.81 34.86 -20.43
N ASP A 463 20.98 35.87 -20.22
CA ASP A 463 21.32 37.11 -19.51
C ASP A 463 20.84 37.08 -18.03
N LYS A 464 19.70 36.39 -17.72
CA LYS A 464 19.19 36.21 -16.35
C LYS A 464 18.75 34.77 -16.11
N VAL A 465 18.83 34.35 -14.85
CA VAL A 465 18.38 33.04 -14.37
C VAL A 465 17.58 33.19 -13.07
N PRO A 466 16.74 32.23 -12.69
CA PRO A 466 16.08 32.20 -11.37
C PRO A 466 17.09 32.29 -10.22
N THR A 467 16.77 33.01 -9.15
CA THR A 467 17.63 33.15 -7.94
C THR A 467 17.85 31.83 -7.20
N ILE A 468 17.16 30.77 -7.58
CA ILE A 468 17.34 29.41 -7.11
C ILE A 468 18.72 28.86 -7.50
N PHE A 469 19.24 29.26 -8.66
CA PHE A 469 20.58 28.83 -9.10
C PHE A 469 21.67 29.54 -8.28
N ARG A 470 22.47 28.74 -7.54
CA ARG A 470 23.70 29.22 -6.89
C ARG A 470 24.82 29.50 -7.91
N SER A 471 24.91 28.64 -8.88
CA SER A 471 25.78 28.76 -10.06
C SER A 471 25.10 28.04 -11.22
N VAL A 472 25.35 28.48 -12.43
CA VAL A 472 24.79 27.88 -13.63
C VAL A 472 25.86 27.79 -14.72
N SER A 473 25.95 26.63 -15.34
CA SER A 473 26.88 26.35 -16.45
C SER A 473 26.14 26.20 -17.77
N LYS A 474 26.89 26.16 -18.89
CA LYS A 474 26.36 25.86 -20.23
C LYS A 474 25.70 24.46 -20.28
N GLU A 475 26.31 23.51 -19.58
CA GLU A 475 25.87 22.13 -19.48
C GLU A 475 24.52 22.05 -18.72
N ASP A 476 24.35 22.84 -17.68
CA ASP A 476 23.08 22.86 -16.93
C ASP A 476 21.92 23.35 -17.80
N ILE A 477 22.14 24.38 -18.63
CA ILE A 477 21.11 24.86 -19.56
C ILE A 477 20.80 23.82 -20.65
N ARG A 478 21.83 23.12 -21.16
CA ARG A 478 21.59 22.01 -22.12
C ARG A 478 20.80 20.87 -21.53
N ASP A 479 21.09 20.50 -20.28
CA ASP A 479 20.36 19.45 -19.58
C ASP A 479 18.89 19.86 -19.33
N LEU A 480 18.63 21.16 -19.06
CA LEU A 480 17.27 21.69 -19.00
C LEU A 480 16.53 21.54 -20.33
N ILE A 481 17.17 21.91 -21.44
CA ILE A 481 16.58 21.73 -22.78
C ILE A 481 16.32 20.25 -23.06
N ALA A 482 17.27 19.38 -22.76
CA ALA A 482 17.14 17.94 -22.97
C ALA A 482 16.01 17.32 -22.14
N SER A 483 15.77 17.80 -20.90
CA SER A 483 14.69 17.30 -20.04
C SER A 483 13.30 17.45 -20.63
N LEU A 484 13.11 18.36 -21.58
CA LEU A 484 11.85 18.58 -22.29
C LEU A 484 11.57 17.54 -23.38
N GLU A 485 12.57 16.76 -23.78
CA GLU A 485 12.41 15.72 -24.81
C GLU A 485 11.86 14.40 -24.23
N GLU A 486 12.16 14.08 -22.98
CA GLU A 486 11.98 12.74 -22.38
C GLU A 486 10.53 12.29 -22.12
N SER A 487 9.51 13.15 -22.29
CA SER A 487 8.13 12.84 -21.91
C SER A 487 7.11 13.00 -23.01
N ALA A 488 6.08 12.13 -22.99
CA ALA A 488 5.01 12.13 -23.99
C ALA A 488 3.93 13.21 -23.76
N SER A 489 3.73 13.72 -22.52
CA SER A 489 2.72 14.71 -22.18
C SER A 489 3.30 16.03 -21.70
N LEU A 490 2.60 17.14 -21.91
CA LEU A 490 3.03 18.48 -21.46
C LEU A 490 3.17 18.58 -19.92
N PRO A 491 2.25 18.03 -19.10
CA PRO A 491 2.41 18.01 -17.65
C PRO A 491 3.66 17.27 -17.18
N ASP A 492 4.01 16.14 -17.81
CA ASP A 492 5.18 15.37 -17.43
C ASP A 492 6.49 16.10 -17.80
N ARG A 493 6.49 16.86 -18.89
CA ARG A 493 7.62 17.70 -19.31
C ARG A 493 7.89 18.83 -18.34
N LEU A 494 6.82 19.53 -17.91
CA LEU A 494 6.91 20.56 -16.89
C LEU A 494 7.48 19.98 -15.58
N GLU A 495 6.99 18.82 -15.19
CA GLU A 495 7.46 18.12 -14.00
C GLU A 495 8.96 17.76 -14.10
N ASN A 496 9.41 17.23 -15.23
CA ASN A 496 10.82 16.91 -15.48
C ASN A 496 11.70 18.17 -15.50
N PHE A 497 11.21 19.25 -16.09
CA PHE A 497 11.92 20.53 -16.09
C PHE A 497 12.12 21.05 -14.65
N LEU A 498 11.08 21.06 -13.82
CA LEU A 498 11.16 21.46 -12.41
C LEU A 498 12.15 20.62 -11.61
N LYS A 499 12.11 19.29 -11.79
CA LYS A 499 13.05 18.35 -11.16
C LYS A 499 14.50 18.64 -11.58
N THR A 500 14.72 18.87 -12.87
CA THR A 500 16.06 19.17 -13.39
C THR A 500 16.60 20.48 -12.82
N VAL A 501 15.77 21.54 -12.78
CA VAL A 501 16.16 22.81 -12.15
C VAL A 501 16.51 22.62 -10.68
N ALA A 502 15.68 21.92 -9.91
CA ALA A 502 15.93 21.66 -8.50
C ALA A 502 17.24 20.89 -8.28
N CYS A 503 17.47 19.83 -9.06
CA CYS A 503 18.69 19.00 -8.98
C CYS A 503 19.97 19.80 -9.30
N LYS A 504 19.95 20.59 -10.37
CA LYS A 504 21.11 21.40 -10.77
C LYS A 504 21.45 22.51 -9.79
N SER A 505 20.46 23.01 -9.07
CA SER A 505 20.58 24.10 -8.11
C SER A 505 20.86 23.64 -6.68
N ALA A 506 20.73 22.34 -6.39
CA ALA A 506 20.88 21.78 -5.05
C ALA A 506 22.34 21.80 -4.55
N ILE A 507 22.49 21.89 -3.21
CA ILE A 507 23.74 21.69 -2.49
C ILE A 507 24.31 20.33 -2.90
N LYS A 508 25.61 20.25 -3.18
CA LYS A 508 26.25 19.00 -3.62
C LYS A 508 26.82 18.21 -2.43
N PHE A 509 27.04 16.93 -2.66
CA PHE A 509 27.86 16.13 -1.75
C PHE A 509 29.28 16.72 -1.70
N GLY A 510 29.82 16.87 -0.50
CA GLY A 510 31.12 17.48 -0.26
C GLY A 510 31.07 18.96 0.12
N ASP A 511 29.90 19.63 0.01
CA ASP A 511 29.74 20.99 0.47
C ASP A 511 29.68 21.04 2.01
N GLU A 512 30.50 21.87 2.61
CA GLU A 512 30.48 22.11 4.05
C GLU A 512 29.43 23.16 4.39
N LEU A 513 28.60 22.89 5.39
CA LEU A 513 27.54 23.78 5.84
C LEU A 513 27.85 24.28 7.26
N SER A 514 27.66 25.57 7.47
CA SER A 514 27.66 26.15 8.80
C SER A 514 26.46 25.64 9.61
N ARG A 515 26.51 25.80 10.94
CA ARG A 515 25.42 25.39 11.82
C ARG A 515 24.10 26.11 11.47
N GLU A 516 24.20 27.39 11.13
CA GLU A 516 23.03 28.20 10.73
C GLU A 516 22.44 27.70 9.40
N GLU A 517 23.29 27.37 8.42
CA GLU A 517 22.83 26.82 7.15
C GLU A 517 22.18 25.44 7.32
N MET A 518 22.74 24.58 8.18
CA MET A 518 22.15 23.29 8.51
C MET A 518 20.78 23.45 9.15
N SER A 519 20.67 24.31 10.18
CA SER A 519 19.40 24.56 10.88
C SER A 519 18.34 25.10 9.93
N LYS A 520 18.71 26.08 9.08
CA LYS A 520 17.83 26.65 8.08
C LYS A 520 17.36 25.61 7.07
N LEU A 521 18.26 24.73 6.58
CA LEU A 521 17.92 23.67 5.66
C LEU A 521 16.94 22.67 6.28
N VAL A 522 17.12 22.32 7.54
CA VAL A 522 16.20 21.44 8.28
C VAL A 522 14.84 22.09 8.43
N ASP A 523 14.78 23.36 8.85
CA ASP A 523 13.51 24.10 8.99
C ASP A 523 12.77 24.24 7.67
N GLU A 524 13.46 24.60 6.59
CA GLU A 524 12.88 24.70 5.27
C GLU A 524 12.40 23.35 4.73
N LEU A 525 13.14 22.26 4.97
CA LEU A 525 12.74 20.91 4.59
C LEU A 525 11.44 20.49 5.30
N LEU A 526 11.40 20.68 6.62
CA LEU A 526 10.23 20.31 7.43
C LEU A 526 9.00 21.19 7.14
N ALA A 527 9.18 22.34 6.50
CA ALA A 527 8.10 23.20 6.03
C ALA A 527 7.58 22.82 4.63
N THR A 528 8.22 21.87 3.92
CA THR A 528 7.75 21.40 2.62
C THR A 528 6.52 20.50 2.75
N ASP A 529 5.74 20.39 1.69
CA ASP A 529 4.54 19.54 1.67
C ASP A 529 4.86 18.06 1.88
N VAL A 530 6.04 17.59 1.41
CA VAL A 530 6.48 16.18 1.47
C VAL A 530 7.97 16.13 1.84
N PRO A 531 8.32 16.27 3.13
CA PRO A 531 9.72 16.41 3.56
C PRO A 531 10.55 15.12 3.42
N PHE A 532 9.93 13.94 3.27
CA PHE A 532 10.61 12.65 3.36
C PHE A 532 11.27 12.16 2.07
N TYR A 533 10.98 12.77 0.92
CA TYR A 533 11.54 12.39 -0.37
C TYR A 533 11.85 13.59 -1.24
N CYS A 534 12.98 13.52 -1.96
CA CYS A 534 13.27 14.48 -3.01
C CYS A 534 12.37 14.23 -4.25
N PRO A 535 12.30 15.17 -5.21
CA PRO A 535 11.48 15.03 -6.43
C PRO A 535 11.83 13.79 -7.27
N HIS A 536 13.03 13.23 -7.12
CA HIS A 536 13.49 12.02 -7.79
C HIS A 536 13.17 10.75 -6.99
N GLY A 537 12.53 10.89 -5.80
CA GLY A 537 12.12 9.79 -4.95
C GLY A 537 13.22 9.21 -4.04
N ARG A 538 14.36 9.89 -3.89
CA ARG A 538 15.37 9.51 -2.89
C ARG A 538 14.90 9.94 -1.51
N PRO A 539 15.08 9.10 -0.46
CA PRO A 539 14.82 9.53 0.90
C PRO A 539 15.62 10.77 1.25
N THR A 540 14.97 11.75 1.88
CA THR A 540 15.62 12.96 2.41
C THR A 540 15.94 12.81 3.87
N ILE A 541 15.08 12.06 4.61
CA ILE A 541 15.16 11.86 6.05
C ILE A 541 15.16 10.36 6.34
N TYR A 542 16.05 9.94 7.24
CA TYR A 542 16.02 8.65 7.90
C TYR A 542 16.00 8.86 9.41
N PHE A 543 15.06 8.22 10.12
CA PHE A 543 14.92 8.34 11.56
C PHE A 543 15.39 7.08 12.26
N ILE A 544 16.24 7.21 13.26
CA ILE A 544 16.72 6.13 14.11
C ILE A 544 16.09 6.35 15.49
N ALA A 545 15.13 5.52 15.86
CA ALA A 545 14.47 5.60 17.14
C ALA A 545 15.44 5.26 18.30
N LEU A 546 15.24 5.89 19.44
CA LEU A 546 16.05 5.61 20.63
C LEU A 546 15.92 4.14 21.08
N GLU A 547 14.73 3.58 20.95
CA GLU A 547 14.44 2.16 21.23
C GLU A 547 15.19 1.21 20.29
N GLU A 548 15.32 1.59 19.01
CA GLU A 548 16.10 0.83 18.04
C GLU A 548 17.58 0.84 18.42
N LEU A 549 18.11 2.00 18.80
CA LEU A 549 19.48 2.11 19.30
C LEU A 549 19.67 1.29 20.59
N ALA A 550 18.75 1.39 21.55
CA ALA A 550 18.80 0.62 22.79
C ALA A 550 18.81 -0.89 22.53
N SER A 551 17.96 -1.37 21.64
CA SER A 551 17.89 -2.79 21.27
C SER A 551 19.17 -3.30 20.62
N LYS A 552 19.88 -2.46 19.82
CA LYS A 552 21.19 -2.82 19.21
C LYS A 552 22.30 -2.96 20.23
N PHE A 553 22.18 -2.30 21.39
CA PHE A 553 23.13 -2.38 22.49
C PHE A 553 22.64 -3.26 23.65
N GLU A 554 21.60 -4.09 23.40
CA GLU A 554 21.03 -5.02 24.38
C GLU A 554 20.58 -4.32 25.70
N ARG A 555 20.00 -3.10 25.57
CA ARG A 555 19.54 -2.27 26.69
C ARG A 555 18.02 -2.06 26.63
#